data_47377b28de57c719afd231592cc34f13
#
_entry.id   47377b28de57c719afd231592cc34f13
#
_cell.length_a   1.000
_cell.length_b   1.000
_cell.length_c   1.000
_cell.angle_alpha   90.00
_cell.angle_beta   90.00
_cell.angle_gamma   90.00
#
_symmetry.space_group_name_H-M   'P 1'
#
loop_
_entity.id
_entity.type
_entity.pdbx_description
1 polymer ?
#
loop_
_entity_poly.entity_id
_entity_poly.type
_entity_poly.pdbx_seq_one_letter_code
_entity_poly.pdbx_strand_id
1 'polypeptide(L)'
;MTSLEIINKLLEIHPDHLYNKEREKIAPYLTKKKLVISGGEPTLQMDYELLRALKESNFEIHVETNGSRRIDIKTLTLIDHLVMSPKQSILETKLGEVDDLKLLYPYLKGASPKEFRAIRAKNKFIQPVHDFNYRKNLKGAIQQVIENPDYKLSIQLHKVIKMP
;
A
#
# COMPACT_ATOMS: atom_id res chain seq x y z
N MET A 1 -17.13 -5.66 13.21
CA MET A 1 -16.08 -6.62 13.65
C MET A 1 -15.17 -5.92 14.63
N THR A 2 -14.90 -6.53 15.75
CA THR A 2 -13.89 -6.07 16.72
C THR A 2 -12.47 -6.38 16.21
N SER A 3 -11.45 -5.72 16.76
CA SER A 3 -10.04 -6.01 16.41
C SER A 3 -9.69 -7.48 16.66
N LEU A 4 -10.23 -8.08 17.71
CA LEU A 4 -10.01 -9.50 18.02
C LEU A 4 -10.63 -10.44 16.99
N GLU A 5 -11.84 -10.15 16.51
CA GLU A 5 -12.48 -10.92 15.44
C GLU A 5 -11.71 -10.84 14.12
N ILE A 6 -11.15 -9.67 13.80
CA ILE A 6 -10.30 -9.49 12.62
C ILE A 6 -9.04 -10.35 12.74
N ILE A 7 -8.35 -10.27 13.89
CA ILE A 7 -7.12 -11.03 14.13
C ILE A 7 -7.38 -12.53 14.05
N ASN A 8 -8.43 -13.03 14.69
CA ASN A 8 -8.78 -14.45 14.66
C ASN A 8 -9.00 -14.93 13.22
N LYS A 9 -9.76 -14.17 12.40
CA LYS A 9 -9.95 -14.49 10.98
C LYS A 9 -8.64 -14.48 10.19
N LEU A 10 -7.75 -13.52 10.43
CA LEU A 10 -6.45 -13.46 9.77
C LEU A 10 -5.56 -14.66 10.14
N LEU A 11 -5.61 -15.09 11.40
CA LEU A 11 -4.88 -16.26 11.87
C LEU A 11 -5.45 -17.57 11.32
N GLU A 12 -6.77 -17.68 11.13
CA GLU A 12 -7.42 -18.83 10.49
C GLU A 12 -7.04 -18.97 9.01
N ILE A 13 -6.93 -17.87 8.28
CA ILE A 13 -6.58 -17.85 6.85
C ILE A 13 -5.08 -18.16 6.65
N HIS A 14 -4.26 -17.85 7.62
CA HIS A 14 -2.81 -18.08 7.51
C HIS A 14 -2.49 -19.54 7.77
N PRO A 15 -1.78 -20.26 6.88
CA PRO A 15 -1.55 -21.71 6.95
C PRO A 15 -0.60 -22.16 8.08
N ASP A 16 -0.60 -21.47 9.21
CA ASP A 16 0.24 -21.78 10.38
C ASP A 16 -0.02 -23.18 10.96
N HIS A 17 -1.20 -23.75 10.73
CA HIS A 17 -1.55 -25.10 11.17
C HIS A 17 -0.81 -26.22 10.41
N LEU A 18 -0.20 -25.92 9.27
CA LEU A 18 0.59 -26.90 8.52
C LEU A 18 2.02 -27.10 9.03
N TYR A 19 2.50 -26.24 9.97
CA TYR A 19 3.91 -26.18 10.35
C TYR A 19 4.21 -26.47 11.83
N ASN A 20 3.27 -27.00 12.61
CA ASN A 20 3.39 -27.09 14.07
C ASN A 20 4.56 -27.93 14.62
N LYS A 21 5.15 -28.87 13.90
CA LYS A 21 6.28 -29.70 14.38
C LYS A 21 7.67 -29.21 13.95
N GLU A 22 7.77 -28.41 12.90
CA GLU A 22 9.05 -27.88 12.40
C GLU A 22 9.29 -26.42 12.83
N ARG A 23 8.26 -25.77 13.34
CA ARG A 23 8.26 -24.33 13.69
C ARG A 23 9.28 -23.98 14.78
N GLU A 24 9.47 -24.83 15.78
CA GLU A 24 10.46 -24.61 16.84
C GLU A 24 11.90 -24.57 16.32
N LYS A 25 12.17 -25.29 15.23
CA LYS A 25 13.51 -25.34 14.61
C LYS A 25 13.78 -24.12 13.71
N ILE A 26 12.76 -23.52 13.14
CA ILE A 26 12.87 -22.40 12.20
C ILE A 26 12.33 -21.07 12.77
N ALA A 27 11.84 -21.06 14.01
CA ALA A 27 11.32 -19.88 14.68
C ALA A 27 12.22 -18.63 14.60
N PRO A 28 13.57 -18.75 14.68
CA PRO A 28 14.47 -17.61 14.51
C PRO A 28 14.49 -17.02 13.10
N TYR A 29 14.04 -17.79 12.10
CA TYR A 29 14.03 -17.40 10.69
C TYR A 29 12.64 -17.06 10.16
N LEU A 30 11.59 -17.14 11.00
CA LEU A 30 10.25 -16.75 10.61
C LEU A 30 10.19 -15.23 10.46
N THR A 31 10.15 -14.78 9.22
CA THR A 31 9.85 -13.39 8.90
C THR A 31 8.49 -13.00 9.47
N LYS A 32 8.34 -11.74 9.91
CA LYS A 32 7.05 -11.19 10.33
C LYS A 32 6.01 -11.45 9.25
N LYS A 33 4.79 -11.78 9.66
CA LYS A 33 3.65 -11.92 8.74
C LYS A 33 3.32 -10.57 8.14
N LYS A 34 3.41 -10.43 6.82
CA LYS A 34 3.06 -9.17 6.14
C LYS A 34 1.57 -9.08 5.94
N LEU A 35 0.98 -7.97 6.37
CA LEU A 35 -0.42 -7.65 6.19
C LEU A 35 -0.54 -6.34 5.41
N VAL A 36 -1.25 -6.38 4.28
CA VAL A 36 -1.58 -5.17 3.52
C VAL A 36 -3.00 -4.76 3.85
N ILE A 37 -3.14 -3.59 4.46
CA ILE A 37 -4.44 -2.98 4.74
C ILE A 37 -4.76 -2.05 3.57
N SER A 38 -5.76 -2.40 2.80
CA SER A 38 -6.23 -1.66 1.62
C SER A 38 -7.76 -1.69 1.53
N GLY A 39 -8.32 -1.37 0.41
CA GLY A 39 -9.77 -1.40 0.16
C GLY A 39 -10.26 -0.07 -0.41
N GLY A 40 -11.43 0.42 -0.01
CA GLY A 40 -11.92 1.74 -0.44
C GLY A 40 -10.95 2.84 0.02
N GLU A 41 -11.01 3.20 1.29
CA GLU A 41 -10.02 4.05 1.97
C GLU A 41 -9.84 3.53 3.41
N PRO A 42 -8.72 2.85 3.71
CA PRO A 42 -8.55 2.18 5.00
C PRO A 42 -8.49 3.15 6.19
N THR A 43 -7.99 4.38 5.99
CA THR A 43 -7.91 5.38 7.06
C THR A 43 -9.27 5.84 7.59
N LEU A 44 -10.38 5.41 6.98
CA LEU A 44 -11.74 5.62 7.50
C LEU A 44 -12.08 4.69 8.67
N GLN A 45 -11.47 3.51 8.71
CA GLN A 45 -11.82 2.42 9.64
C GLN A 45 -10.63 1.98 10.49
N MET A 46 -9.41 2.25 10.03
CA MET A 46 -8.17 1.91 10.71
C MET A 46 -7.95 2.87 11.89
N ASP A 47 -7.80 2.32 13.07
CA ASP A 47 -7.47 3.06 14.28
C ASP A 47 -6.22 2.49 14.98
N TYR A 48 -5.76 3.21 16.00
CA TYR A 48 -4.60 2.82 16.79
C TYR A 48 -4.77 1.44 17.45
N GLU A 49 -5.95 1.13 17.99
CA GLU A 49 -6.20 -0.12 18.72
C GLU A 49 -6.13 -1.33 17.81
N LEU A 50 -6.66 -1.21 16.59
CA LEU A 50 -6.54 -2.27 15.58
C LEU A 50 -5.07 -2.51 15.20
N LEU A 51 -4.32 -1.45 14.88
CA LEU A 51 -2.92 -1.60 14.47
C LEU A 51 -2.06 -2.12 15.63
N ARG A 52 -2.29 -1.66 16.86
CA ARG A 52 -1.60 -2.16 18.05
C ARG A 52 -1.82 -3.66 18.22
N ALA A 53 -3.06 -4.12 18.16
CA ALA A 53 -3.40 -5.53 18.30
C ALA A 53 -2.78 -6.40 17.18
N LEU A 54 -2.69 -5.88 15.95
CA LEU A 54 -1.98 -6.53 14.84
C LEU A 54 -0.47 -6.61 15.10
N LYS A 55 0.14 -5.56 15.62
CA LYS A 55 1.57 -5.56 15.99
C LYS A 55 1.87 -6.56 17.10
N GLU A 56 1.01 -6.62 18.15
CA GLU A 56 1.10 -7.59 19.24
C GLU A 56 0.97 -9.04 18.72
N SER A 57 0.25 -9.24 17.61
CA SER A 57 0.12 -10.52 16.90
C SER A 57 1.23 -10.78 15.87
N ASN A 58 2.34 -10.01 15.93
CA ASN A 58 3.54 -10.13 15.10
C ASN A 58 3.32 -9.90 13.60
N PHE A 59 2.40 -8.98 13.23
CA PHE A 59 2.25 -8.55 11.84
C PHE A 59 3.18 -7.38 11.49
N GLU A 60 3.73 -7.43 10.29
CA GLU A 60 4.31 -6.27 9.58
C GLU A 60 3.17 -5.59 8.80
N ILE A 61 2.89 -4.34 9.12
CA ILE A 61 1.70 -3.63 8.64
C ILE A 61 2.07 -2.72 7.49
N HIS A 62 1.51 -3.00 6.31
CA HIS A 62 1.58 -2.16 5.13
C HIS A 62 0.21 -1.53 4.89
N VAL A 63 0.15 -0.23 4.61
CA VAL A 63 -1.10 0.48 4.37
C VAL A 63 -1.08 1.12 2.98
N GLU A 64 -2.11 0.86 2.18
CA GLU A 64 -2.34 1.55 0.91
C GLU A 64 -3.51 2.52 1.05
N THR A 65 -3.25 3.82 1.03
CA THR A 65 -4.23 4.90 1.18
C THR A 65 -4.27 5.83 -0.03
N ASN A 66 -5.39 6.51 -0.25
CA ASN A 66 -5.46 7.60 -1.22
C ASN A 66 -4.88 8.93 -0.69
N GLY A 67 -4.54 9.01 0.60
CA GLY A 67 -3.95 10.20 1.22
C GLY A 67 -4.93 11.32 1.53
N SER A 68 -6.25 11.11 1.40
CA SER A 68 -7.27 12.14 1.64
C SER A 68 -7.48 12.48 3.12
N ARG A 69 -6.95 11.65 4.02
CA ARG A 69 -7.09 11.83 5.46
C ARG A 69 -5.74 11.91 6.17
N ARG A 70 -5.73 12.65 7.28
CA ARG A 70 -4.59 12.62 8.20
C ARG A 70 -4.61 11.33 8.99
N ILE A 71 -3.44 10.79 9.22
CA ILE A 71 -3.21 9.69 10.17
C ILE A 71 -2.57 10.34 11.39
N ASP A 72 -3.09 10.09 12.58
CA ASP A 72 -2.48 10.60 13.80
C ASP A 72 -1.10 9.96 14.04
N ILE A 73 -0.24 10.66 14.76
CA ILE A 73 1.16 10.26 14.95
C ILE A 73 1.27 8.89 15.62
N LYS A 74 0.43 8.59 16.61
CA LYS A 74 0.48 7.30 17.33
C LYS A 74 0.15 6.14 16.39
N THR A 75 -0.89 6.28 15.59
CA THR A 75 -1.28 5.29 14.58
C THR A 75 -0.18 5.15 13.51
N LEU A 76 0.41 6.26 13.06
CA LEU A 76 1.46 6.28 12.04
C LEU A 76 2.71 5.49 12.49
N THR A 77 3.09 5.55 13.78
CA THR A 77 4.25 4.80 14.29
C THR A 77 4.09 3.28 14.27
N LEU A 78 2.87 2.77 14.10
CA LEU A 78 2.59 1.35 14.00
C LEU A 78 2.62 0.82 12.55
N ILE A 79 2.66 1.71 11.56
CA ILE A 79 2.70 1.36 10.14
C ILE A 79 4.17 1.14 9.75
N ASP A 80 4.49 -0.05 9.25
CA ASP A 80 5.84 -0.41 8.79
C ASP A 80 6.10 0.09 7.38
N HIS A 81 5.06 0.20 6.55
CA HIS A 81 5.17 0.69 5.17
C HIS A 81 3.89 1.40 4.73
N LEU A 82 4.02 2.67 4.38
CA LEU A 82 2.91 3.51 3.95
C LEU A 82 3.00 3.84 2.47
N VAL A 83 2.01 3.39 1.72
CA VAL A 83 1.87 3.67 0.27
C VAL A 83 0.74 4.67 0.06
N MET A 84 1.02 5.78 -0.61
CA MET A 84 -0.02 6.71 -1.03
C MET A 84 -0.27 6.58 -2.53
N SER A 85 -1.53 6.28 -2.88
CA SER A 85 -2.01 6.23 -4.27
C SER A 85 -3.16 7.24 -4.45
N PRO A 86 -2.84 8.53 -4.69
CA PRO A 86 -3.84 9.60 -4.72
C PRO A 86 -4.90 9.35 -5.79
N LYS A 87 -6.16 9.59 -5.43
CA LYS A 87 -7.33 9.58 -6.31
C LYS A 87 -7.88 11.00 -6.54
N GLN A 88 -7.24 11.99 -5.97
CA GLN A 88 -7.60 13.40 -5.97
C GLN A 88 -6.37 14.28 -6.24
N SER A 89 -6.60 15.59 -6.33
CA SER A 89 -5.51 16.55 -6.49
C SER A 89 -4.62 16.65 -5.25
N ILE A 90 -3.42 17.21 -5.43
CA ILE A 90 -2.49 17.49 -4.31
C ILE A 90 -3.15 18.38 -3.23
N LEU A 91 -4.06 19.27 -3.59
CA LEU A 91 -4.73 20.18 -2.65
C LEU A 91 -5.62 19.44 -1.64
N GLU A 92 -6.12 18.27 -2.03
CA GLU A 92 -6.97 17.43 -1.17
C GLU A 92 -6.16 16.40 -0.37
N THR A 93 -4.85 16.29 -0.68
CA THR A 93 -3.95 15.35 -0.01
C THR A 93 -3.55 15.89 1.37
N LYS A 94 -3.60 15.02 2.39
CA LYS A 94 -3.34 15.35 3.80
C LYS A 94 -2.04 14.76 4.33
N LEU A 95 -1.33 13.96 3.52
CA LEU A 95 -0.06 13.34 3.85
C LEU A 95 1.06 14.06 3.10
N GLY A 96 2.11 14.47 3.80
CA GLY A 96 3.29 15.14 3.22
C GLY A 96 4.49 14.22 3.06
N GLU A 97 4.46 13.05 3.70
CA GLU A 97 5.55 12.07 3.69
C GLU A 97 4.99 10.65 3.72
N VAL A 98 5.58 9.77 2.91
CA VAL A 98 5.18 8.36 2.78
C VAL A 98 6.40 7.51 2.38
N ASP A 99 6.31 6.19 2.46
CA ASP A 99 7.35 5.32 1.93
C ASP A 99 7.29 5.28 0.40
N ASP A 100 6.11 5.02 -0.15
CA ASP A 100 5.92 4.96 -1.59
C ASP A 100 4.79 5.90 -2.04
N LEU A 101 5.08 6.71 -3.08
CA LEU A 101 4.09 7.48 -3.81
C LEU A 101 3.80 6.78 -5.14
N LYS A 102 2.54 6.41 -5.38
CA LYS A 102 2.11 5.70 -6.59
C LYS A 102 1.07 6.51 -7.36
N LEU A 103 1.46 7.16 -8.44
CA LEU A 103 0.57 7.94 -9.31
C LEU A 103 -0.03 7.06 -10.39
N LEU A 104 -1.33 7.14 -10.59
CA LEU A 104 -2.04 6.38 -11.63
C LEU A 104 -2.00 7.15 -12.96
N TYR A 105 -1.61 6.48 -14.04
CA TYR A 105 -1.63 7.06 -15.38
C TYR A 105 -2.73 6.39 -16.24
N PRO A 106 -3.58 7.13 -16.96
CA PRO A 106 -3.60 8.60 -17.11
C PRO A 106 -3.85 9.33 -15.80
N TYR A 107 -3.20 10.49 -15.63
CA TYR A 107 -3.35 11.27 -14.41
C TYR A 107 -4.74 11.87 -14.30
N LEU A 108 -5.28 11.86 -13.10
CA LEU A 108 -6.41 12.72 -12.75
C LEU A 108 -5.94 14.18 -12.71
N LYS A 109 -6.87 15.11 -12.90
CA LYS A 109 -6.58 16.55 -12.84
C LYS A 109 -5.92 16.89 -11.48
N GLY A 110 -4.76 17.50 -11.53
CA GLY A 110 -4.02 17.88 -10.33
C GLY A 110 -3.28 16.72 -9.65
N ALA A 111 -3.03 15.60 -10.35
CA ALA A 111 -2.35 14.41 -9.81
C ALA A 111 -1.14 13.95 -10.65
N SER A 112 -0.47 14.89 -11.33
CA SER A 112 0.74 14.59 -12.10
C SER A 112 2.02 14.61 -11.24
N PRO A 113 3.15 14.09 -11.72
CA PRO A 113 4.45 14.17 -11.06
C PRO A 113 4.85 15.59 -10.64
N LYS A 114 4.54 16.59 -11.48
CA LYS A 114 4.83 17.99 -11.21
C LYS A 114 4.12 18.51 -9.96
N GLU A 115 2.86 18.12 -9.79
CA GLU A 115 2.03 18.56 -8.67
C GLU A 115 2.41 17.85 -7.38
N PHE A 116 2.76 16.58 -7.46
CA PHE A 116 3.16 15.76 -6.31
C PHE A 116 4.65 15.81 -5.96
N ARG A 117 5.43 16.68 -6.61
CA ARG A 117 6.89 16.78 -6.35
C ARG A 117 7.24 17.14 -4.91
N ALA A 118 6.38 17.87 -4.22
CA ALA A 118 6.59 18.30 -2.84
C ALA A 118 6.37 17.16 -1.82
N ILE A 119 5.73 16.06 -2.21
CA ILE A 119 5.56 14.90 -1.33
C ILE A 119 6.90 14.20 -1.17
N ARG A 120 7.33 14.04 0.08
CA ARG A 120 8.50 13.23 0.41
C ARG A 120 8.14 11.76 0.34
N ALA A 121 8.83 11.02 -0.50
CA ALA A 121 8.65 9.58 -0.64
C ALA A 121 10.00 8.90 -0.88
N LYS A 122 10.22 7.73 -0.25
CA LYS A 122 11.42 6.91 -0.48
C LYS A 122 11.46 6.39 -1.91
N ASN A 123 10.30 5.99 -2.43
CA ASN A 123 10.13 5.61 -3.83
C ASN A 123 8.93 6.30 -4.44
N LYS A 124 9.06 6.63 -5.74
CA LYS A 124 7.97 7.22 -6.52
C LYS A 124 7.68 6.33 -7.73
N PHE A 125 6.41 6.07 -7.99
CA PHE A 125 5.96 5.18 -9.04
C PHE A 125 4.90 5.83 -9.92
N ILE A 126 4.93 5.48 -11.22
CA ILE A 126 3.84 5.72 -12.16
C ILE A 126 3.28 4.35 -12.54
N GLN A 127 1.99 4.15 -12.29
CA GLN A 127 1.30 2.90 -12.54
C GLN A 127 0.21 3.09 -13.59
N PRO A 128 0.25 2.35 -14.72
CA PRO A 128 -0.81 2.41 -15.72
C PRO A 128 -2.11 1.84 -15.14
N VAL A 129 -3.22 2.56 -15.35
CA VAL A 129 -4.56 2.05 -15.04
C VAL A 129 -4.84 0.82 -15.90
N HIS A 130 -5.27 -0.26 -15.27
CA HIS A 130 -5.55 -1.52 -15.94
C HIS A 130 -7.04 -1.60 -16.30
N ASP A 131 -7.37 -1.06 -17.47
CA ASP A 131 -8.70 -1.06 -18.09
C ASP A 131 -8.61 -1.56 -19.57
N PHE A 132 -9.66 -1.38 -20.35
CA PHE A 132 -9.67 -1.75 -21.77
C PHE A 132 -8.64 -0.97 -22.62
N ASN A 133 -8.11 0.18 -22.13
CA ASN A 133 -7.04 0.95 -22.75
C ASN A 133 -5.63 0.60 -22.22
N TYR A 134 -5.48 -0.48 -21.47
CA TYR A 134 -4.23 -0.80 -20.74
C TYR A 134 -2.96 -0.66 -21.57
N ARG A 135 -2.95 -1.16 -22.82
CA ARG A 135 -1.77 -1.04 -23.71
C ARG A 135 -1.37 0.41 -24.00
N LYS A 136 -2.37 1.29 -24.18
CA LYS A 136 -2.17 2.73 -24.37
C LYS A 136 -1.67 3.37 -23.07
N ASN A 137 -2.29 3.03 -21.96
CA ASN A 137 -1.91 3.54 -20.65
C ASN A 137 -0.49 3.11 -20.27
N LEU A 138 -0.10 1.87 -20.57
CA LEU A 138 1.26 1.39 -20.32
C LEU A 138 2.30 2.14 -21.15
N LYS A 139 2.06 2.34 -22.44
CA LYS A 139 2.95 3.14 -23.30
C LYS A 139 3.10 4.56 -22.76
N GLY A 140 2.00 5.20 -22.38
CA GLY A 140 2.03 6.55 -21.80
C GLY A 140 2.75 6.59 -20.45
N ALA A 141 2.51 5.60 -19.56
CA ALA A 141 3.21 5.51 -18.28
C ALA A 141 4.74 5.35 -18.46
N ILE A 142 5.18 4.53 -19.43
CA ILE A 142 6.61 4.40 -19.78
C ILE A 142 7.18 5.75 -20.22
N GLN A 143 6.49 6.47 -21.10
CA GLN A 143 6.93 7.79 -21.55
C GLN A 143 7.05 8.77 -20.37
N GLN A 144 6.08 8.75 -19.47
CA GLN A 144 6.09 9.58 -18.27
C GLN A 144 7.25 9.25 -17.30
N VAL A 145 7.62 8.00 -17.18
CA VAL A 145 8.81 7.59 -16.39
C VAL A 145 10.11 8.11 -17.05
N ILE A 146 10.20 8.09 -18.37
CA ILE A 146 11.36 8.65 -19.10
C ILE A 146 11.46 10.16 -18.86
N GLU A 147 10.34 10.87 -18.88
CA GLU A 147 10.27 12.33 -18.66
C GLU A 147 10.47 12.73 -17.19
N ASN A 148 10.25 11.81 -16.24
CA ASN A 148 10.35 12.04 -14.81
C ASN A 148 11.27 10.97 -14.16
N PRO A 149 12.60 11.11 -14.24
CA PRO A 149 13.56 10.07 -13.84
C PRO A 149 13.54 9.70 -12.35
N ASP A 150 12.94 10.52 -11.51
CA ASP A 150 12.69 10.19 -10.08
C ASP A 150 11.62 9.12 -9.89
N TYR A 151 10.85 8.81 -10.93
CA TYR A 151 9.78 7.84 -10.91
C TYR A 151 10.19 6.52 -11.56
N LYS A 152 9.68 5.42 -11.02
CA LYS A 152 9.82 4.05 -11.54
C LYS A 152 8.48 3.58 -12.11
N LEU A 153 8.52 2.70 -13.11
CA LEU A 153 7.30 2.05 -13.60
C LEU A 153 6.82 1.01 -12.57
N SER A 154 5.54 1.05 -12.21
CA SER A 154 4.86 0.01 -11.43
C SER A 154 3.81 -0.67 -12.31
N ILE A 155 3.76 -2.00 -12.29
CA ILE A 155 2.73 -2.78 -13.00
C ILE A 155 2.03 -3.74 -12.04
N GLN A 156 0.73 -3.95 -12.25
CA GLN A 156 -0.04 -4.94 -11.51
C GLN A 156 0.19 -6.31 -12.15
N LEU A 157 1.27 -6.98 -11.75
CA LEU A 157 1.73 -8.21 -12.41
C LEU A 157 0.63 -9.29 -12.42
N HIS A 158 -0.11 -9.47 -11.33
CA HIS A 158 -1.21 -10.43 -11.24
C HIS A 158 -2.26 -10.24 -12.35
N LYS A 159 -2.57 -8.99 -12.71
CA LYS A 159 -3.50 -8.70 -13.82
C LYS A 159 -2.88 -8.99 -15.19
N VAL A 160 -1.57 -8.76 -15.35
CA VAL A 160 -0.87 -9.01 -16.61
C VAL A 160 -0.80 -10.51 -16.89
N ILE A 161 -0.50 -11.33 -15.87
CA ILE A 161 -0.40 -12.81 -15.99
C ILE A 161 -1.74 -13.51 -15.74
N LYS A 162 -2.83 -12.74 -15.56
CA LYS A 162 -4.20 -13.25 -15.33
C LYS A 162 -4.31 -14.21 -14.14
N MET A 163 -3.55 -13.98 -13.09
CA MET A 163 -3.75 -14.64 -11.81
C MET A 163 -4.97 -14.04 -11.10
N PRO A 164 -5.76 -14.85 -10.37
CA PRO A 164 -6.89 -14.34 -9.59
C PRO A 164 -6.47 -13.39 -8.47
#